data_8a496a5ca53a35785e5cafb6fe60ffc9
#
_entry.id   8a496a5ca53a35785e5cafb6fe60ffc9
#
_cell.length_a   1.000
_cell.length_b   1.000
_cell.length_c   1.000
_cell.angle_alpha   90.00
_cell.angle_beta   90.00
_cell.angle_gamma   90.00
#
_symmetry.space_group_name_H-M   'P 1'
#
loop_
_entity.id
_entity.type
_entity.pdbx_description
1 polymer ?
#
loop_
_entity_poly.entity_id
_entity_poly.type
_entity_poly.pdbx_seq_one_letter_code
_entity_poly.pdbx_strand_id
1 'polypeptide(L)'
;LKDIRPDFISVTYGAGGSSAVNQSTQEIASIIQNQYHITAMAHLTCVACTRGEAAELLAGLKRNGVENVLALRGDRNPDFPPKTDFLHADELVSFIHRRGDFGVSGACYPEGHPESPDMIHDIRYLKQKVDAGAQHLVSQLFFDNDDFYRFVERCRIAGINAAGGDAEAKIP
;
A
#
# COMPACT_ATOMS: atom_id res chain seq x y z
N LEU A 1 -18.66 12.35 4.71
CA LEU A 1 -18.17 11.35 3.75
C LEU A 1 -19.28 10.44 3.23
N LYS A 2 -20.26 10.04 4.07
CA LYS A 2 -21.37 9.19 3.67
C LYS A 2 -22.17 9.72 2.47
N ASP A 3 -22.32 11.03 2.37
CA ASP A 3 -23.08 11.69 1.30
C ASP A 3 -22.30 11.81 -0.02
N ILE A 4 -20.97 11.70 0.05
CA ILE A 4 -20.06 11.77 -1.11
C ILE A 4 -19.96 10.41 -1.82
N ARG A 5 -20.22 9.30 -1.12
CA ARG A 5 -20.13 7.90 -1.60
C ARG A 5 -18.82 7.63 -2.34
N PRO A 6 -17.66 7.75 -1.67
CA PRO A 6 -16.39 7.39 -2.28
C PRO A 6 -16.35 5.89 -2.58
N ASP A 7 -15.65 5.49 -3.65
CA ASP A 7 -15.46 4.08 -4.01
C ASP A 7 -14.70 3.31 -2.93
N PHE A 8 -13.72 3.97 -2.30
CA PHE A 8 -12.99 3.42 -1.15
C PHE A 8 -12.44 4.53 -0.24
N ILE A 9 -12.05 4.15 0.97
CA ILE A 9 -11.33 5.01 1.91
C ILE A 9 -10.07 4.31 2.37
N SER A 10 -8.92 4.97 2.22
CA SER A 10 -7.66 4.48 2.77
C SER A 10 -7.44 4.98 4.20
N VAL A 11 -7.00 4.07 5.07
CA VAL A 11 -6.77 4.34 6.50
C VAL A 11 -5.27 4.31 6.76
N THR A 12 -4.71 5.45 7.13
CA THR A 12 -3.28 5.58 7.38
C THR A 12 -2.82 4.73 8.57
N TYR A 13 -1.59 4.23 8.47
CA TYR A 13 -0.91 3.59 9.59
C TYR A 13 -0.23 4.69 10.42
N GLY A 14 -0.60 4.81 11.69
CA GLY A 14 -0.10 5.89 12.52
C GLY A 14 1.42 5.86 12.69
N ALA A 15 2.04 7.02 12.71
CA ALA A 15 3.49 7.24 12.72
C ALA A 15 4.23 6.74 13.98
N GLY A 16 3.55 6.13 14.93
CA GLY A 16 4.09 5.79 16.24
C GLY A 16 4.56 4.34 16.45
N GLY A 17 4.35 3.43 15.49
CA GLY A 17 4.88 2.05 15.55
C GLY A 17 4.49 1.23 16.80
N SER A 18 3.51 1.67 17.59
CA SER A 18 3.06 0.97 18.78
C SER A 18 1.92 -0.01 18.47
N SER A 19 1.77 -1.06 19.26
CA SER A 19 0.65 -2.00 19.17
C SER A 19 -0.73 -1.32 19.24
N ALA A 20 -0.83 -0.18 19.93
CA ALA A 20 -2.03 0.64 19.99
C ALA A 20 -2.40 1.27 18.63
N VAL A 21 -1.42 1.56 17.79
CA VAL A 21 -1.63 2.13 16.45
C VAL A 21 -2.15 1.07 15.49
N ASN A 22 -1.64 -0.15 15.56
CA ASN A 22 -2.13 -1.28 14.77
C ASN A 22 -3.61 -1.54 15.05
N GLN A 23 -3.99 -1.48 16.31
CA GLN A 23 -5.36 -1.67 16.75
C GLN A 23 -6.27 -0.55 16.22
N SER A 24 -5.82 0.70 16.24
CA SER A 24 -6.61 1.83 15.73
C SER A 24 -6.83 1.77 14.21
N THR A 25 -5.83 1.41 13.41
CA THR A 25 -5.97 1.26 11.95
C THR A 25 -6.97 0.17 11.61
N GLN A 26 -6.87 -0.99 12.29
CA GLN A 26 -7.80 -2.10 12.10
C GLN A 26 -9.24 -1.73 12.51
N GLU A 27 -9.41 -1.06 13.64
CA GLU A 27 -10.73 -0.62 14.13
C GLU A 27 -11.38 0.38 13.18
N ILE A 28 -10.64 1.40 12.74
CA ILE A 28 -11.15 2.42 11.81
C ILE A 28 -11.51 1.79 10.47
N ALA A 29 -10.65 0.93 9.91
CA ALA A 29 -10.93 0.24 8.66
C ALA A 29 -12.17 -0.67 8.79
N SER A 30 -12.32 -1.37 9.92
CA SER A 30 -13.49 -2.20 10.22
C SER A 30 -14.78 -1.37 10.30
N ILE A 31 -14.74 -0.20 10.93
CA ILE A 31 -15.90 0.70 11.02
C ILE A 31 -16.30 1.18 9.61
N ILE A 32 -15.34 1.59 8.80
CA ILE A 32 -15.59 2.04 7.42
C ILE A 32 -16.24 0.92 6.61
N GLN A 33 -15.65 -0.27 6.67
CA GLN A 33 -16.12 -1.44 5.92
C GLN A 33 -17.53 -1.88 6.38
N ASN A 34 -17.74 -2.03 7.69
CA ASN A 34 -18.92 -2.73 8.20
C ASN A 34 -20.08 -1.82 8.61
N GLN A 35 -19.80 -0.58 9.06
CA GLN A 35 -20.85 0.35 9.48
C GLN A 35 -21.26 1.30 8.37
N TYR A 36 -20.28 1.74 7.55
CA TYR A 36 -20.55 2.68 6.45
C TYR A 36 -20.70 1.99 5.11
N HIS A 37 -20.37 0.70 5.01
CA HIS A 37 -20.41 -0.08 3.77
C HIS A 37 -19.62 0.57 2.62
N ILE A 38 -18.47 1.13 2.98
CA ILE A 38 -17.51 1.69 2.03
C ILE A 38 -16.27 0.80 2.05
N THR A 39 -15.74 0.46 0.90
CA THR A 39 -14.51 -0.33 0.80
C THR A 39 -13.37 0.33 1.58
N ALA A 40 -12.81 -0.38 2.56
CA ALA A 40 -11.67 0.10 3.33
C ALA A 40 -10.37 -0.48 2.82
N MET A 41 -9.33 0.36 2.72
CA MET A 41 -7.96 -0.04 2.42
C MET A 41 -7.05 0.33 3.60
N ALA A 42 -6.50 -0.67 4.29
CA ALA A 42 -5.63 -0.44 5.44
C ALA A 42 -4.18 -0.25 4.99
N HIS A 43 -3.50 0.80 5.47
CA HIS A 43 -2.07 0.93 5.27
C HIS A 43 -1.31 -0.03 6.18
N LEU A 44 -0.18 -0.54 5.70
CA LEU A 44 0.78 -1.33 6.46
C LEU A 44 2.20 -0.93 6.04
N THR A 45 3.08 -0.66 7.02
CA THR A 45 4.41 -0.12 6.75
C THR A 45 5.52 -1.04 7.27
N CYS A 46 6.58 -1.22 6.46
CA CYS A 46 7.75 -2.03 6.80
C CYS A 46 8.45 -1.54 8.07
N VAL A 47 8.67 -0.22 8.17
CA VAL A 47 9.43 0.38 9.28
C VAL A 47 8.74 0.27 10.63
N ALA A 48 7.43 0.03 10.65
CA ALA A 48 6.63 0.05 11.87
C ALA A 48 6.20 -1.34 12.35
N CYS A 49 6.42 -2.42 11.60
CA CYS A 49 5.98 -3.75 12.00
C CYS A 49 7.01 -4.86 11.79
N THR A 50 7.00 -5.83 12.69
CA THR A 50 7.63 -7.14 12.52
C THR A 50 6.75 -8.05 11.67
N ARG A 51 7.30 -9.18 11.20
CA ARG A 51 6.51 -10.22 10.50
C ARG A 51 5.36 -10.77 11.35
N GLY A 52 5.56 -10.87 12.67
CA GLY A 52 4.55 -11.31 13.61
C GLY A 52 3.39 -10.31 13.71
N GLU A 53 3.71 -9.04 13.97
CA GLU A 53 2.72 -7.96 14.05
C GLU A 53 1.95 -7.78 12.73
N ALA A 54 2.63 -7.87 11.58
CA ALA A 54 1.99 -7.84 10.28
C ALA A 54 1.02 -9.01 10.08
N ALA A 55 1.39 -10.22 10.51
CA ALA A 55 0.52 -11.40 10.42
C ALA A 55 -0.73 -11.26 11.29
N GLU A 56 -0.58 -10.74 12.51
CA GLU A 56 -1.69 -10.50 13.43
C GLU A 56 -2.65 -9.44 12.88
N LEU A 57 -2.11 -8.33 12.35
CA LEU A 57 -2.91 -7.28 11.73
C LEU A 57 -3.70 -7.81 10.52
N LEU A 58 -3.05 -8.54 9.61
CA LEU A 58 -3.71 -9.14 8.45
C LEU A 58 -4.82 -10.11 8.86
N ALA A 59 -4.55 -10.95 9.87
CA ALA A 59 -5.58 -11.85 10.41
C ALA A 59 -6.76 -11.08 11.01
N GLY A 60 -6.50 -9.96 11.68
CA GLY A 60 -7.51 -9.07 12.22
C GLY A 60 -8.34 -8.38 11.12
N LEU A 61 -7.70 -7.85 10.08
CA LEU A 61 -8.36 -7.24 8.92
C LEU A 61 -9.29 -8.26 8.25
N LYS A 62 -8.78 -9.47 7.99
CA LYS A 62 -9.56 -10.54 7.34
C LYS A 62 -10.79 -10.93 8.17
N ARG A 63 -10.67 -11.07 9.51
CA ARG A 63 -11.83 -11.34 10.39
C ARG A 63 -12.89 -10.25 10.33
N ASN A 64 -12.50 -9.02 10.05
CA ASN A 64 -13.39 -7.87 9.94
C ASN A 64 -13.84 -7.57 8.50
N GLY A 65 -13.57 -8.45 7.53
CA GLY A 65 -13.99 -8.27 6.14
C GLY A 65 -13.24 -7.16 5.39
N VAL A 66 -12.09 -6.69 5.91
CA VAL A 66 -11.23 -5.73 5.23
C VAL A 66 -10.23 -6.51 4.39
N GLU A 67 -10.34 -6.39 3.07
CA GLU A 67 -9.61 -7.22 2.12
C GLU A 67 -8.54 -6.44 1.33
N ASN A 68 -8.44 -5.12 1.50
CA ASN A 68 -7.51 -4.29 0.76
C ASN A 68 -6.43 -3.71 1.65
N VAL A 69 -5.18 -3.81 1.23
CA VAL A 69 -3.99 -3.34 1.96
C VAL A 69 -3.10 -2.51 1.04
N LEU A 70 -2.71 -1.32 1.50
CA LEU A 70 -1.66 -0.52 0.88
C LEU A 70 -0.34 -0.81 1.60
N ALA A 71 0.55 -1.54 0.91
CA ALA A 71 1.85 -1.92 1.42
C ALA A 71 2.89 -0.82 1.12
N LEU A 72 3.46 -0.25 2.17
CA LEU A 72 4.40 0.86 2.13
C LEU A 72 5.70 0.49 2.83
N ARG A 73 6.82 1.11 2.42
CA ARG A 73 8.01 1.07 3.26
C ARG A 73 7.78 1.85 4.57
N GLY A 74 7.14 2.99 4.48
CA GLY A 74 6.98 3.98 5.53
C GLY A 74 8.19 4.90 5.67
N ASP A 75 7.99 6.02 6.35
CA ASP A 75 9.03 7.02 6.60
C ASP A 75 9.82 6.66 7.86
N ARG A 76 11.12 6.93 7.82
CA ARG A 76 11.97 6.75 9.00
C ARG A 76 11.68 7.87 10.00
N ASN A 77 11.28 7.48 11.21
CA ASN A 77 11.13 8.41 12.31
C ASN A 77 12.40 8.37 13.18
N PRO A 78 13.11 9.50 13.36
CA PRO A 78 14.32 9.51 14.18
C PRO A 78 14.07 9.15 15.66
N ASP A 79 12.85 9.34 16.15
CA ASP A 79 12.49 9.03 17.54
C ASP A 79 12.20 7.55 17.79
N PHE A 80 12.01 6.76 16.73
CA PHE A 80 11.70 5.33 16.82
C PHE A 80 12.60 4.51 15.88
N PRO A 81 13.36 3.54 16.41
CA PRO A 81 14.17 2.68 15.56
C PRO A 81 13.26 1.86 14.62
N PRO A 82 13.56 1.85 13.31
CA PRO A 82 12.76 1.09 12.36
C PRO A 82 12.87 -0.41 12.66
N LYS A 83 11.79 -1.13 12.46
CA LYS A 83 11.82 -2.61 12.42
C LYS A 83 12.61 -3.05 11.18
N THR A 84 13.23 -4.21 11.27
CA THR A 84 14.15 -4.71 10.24
C THR A 84 13.69 -5.99 9.55
N ASP A 85 12.49 -6.45 9.86
CA ASP A 85 11.91 -7.68 9.29
C ASP A 85 11.57 -7.53 7.81
N PHE A 86 11.28 -6.29 7.37
CA PHE A 86 11.06 -5.90 5.99
C PHE A 86 11.92 -4.68 5.67
N LEU A 87 12.83 -4.81 4.72
CA LEU A 87 13.68 -3.70 4.29
C LEU A 87 13.01 -2.83 3.22
N HIS A 88 12.23 -3.46 2.35
CA HIS A 88 11.56 -2.82 1.21
C HIS A 88 10.10 -3.25 1.09
N ALA A 89 9.31 -2.41 0.42
CA ALA A 89 7.87 -2.63 0.28
C ALA A 89 7.51 -3.89 -0.53
N ASP A 90 8.34 -4.32 -1.48
CA ASP A 90 8.16 -5.55 -2.25
C ASP A 90 8.22 -6.81 -1.37
N GLU A 91 9.05 -6.82 -0.33
CA GLU A 91 9.10 -7.91 0.65
C GLU A 91 7.79 -7.99 1.45
N LEU A 92 7.23 -6.83 1.83
CA LEU A 92 5.94 -6.76 2.52
C LEU A 92 4.80 -7.17 1.59
N VAL A 93 4.78 -6.69 0.33
CA VAL A 93 3.83 -7.12 -0.70
C VAL A 93 3.84 -8.64 -0.85
N SER A 94 5.01 -9.23 -1.05
CA SER A 94 5.19 -10.68 -1.16
C SER A 94 4.71 -11.43 0.09
N PHE A 95 4.92 -10.84 1.27
CA PHE A 95 4.47 -11.42 2.53
C PHE A 95 2.95 -11.42 2.65
N ILE A 96 2.28 -10.33 2.26
CA ILE A 96 0.82 -10.20 2.28
C ILE A 96 0.20 -11.17 1.26
N HIS A 97 0.72 -11.15 0.03
CA HIS A 97 0.24 -12.00 -1.07
C HIS A 97 0.24 -13.49 -0.71
N ARG A 98 1.27 -13.97 0.02
CA ARG A 98 1.33 -15.37 0.48
C ARG A 98 0.41 -15.73 1.64
N ARG A 99 -0.25 -14.74 2.28
CA ARG A 99 -1.09 -14.97 3.47
C ARG A 99 -2.59 -14.97 3.21
N GLY A 100 -3.01 -14.78 1.98
CA GLY A 100 -4.43 -14.86 1.63
C GLY A 100 -4.85 -13.94 0.49
N ASP A 101 -6.14 -13.91 0.24
CA ASP A 101 -6.75 -13.18 -0.86
C ASP A 101 -6.94 -11.70 -0.52
N PHE A 102 -5.82 -10.98 -0.28
CA PHE A 102 -5.85 -9.53 -0.15
C PHE A 102 -5.64 -8.87 -1.50
N GLY A 103 -6.41 -7.81 -1.78
CA GLY A 103 -6.07 -6.82 -2.78
C GLY A 103 -4.88 -6.00 -2.29
N VAL A 104 -3.71 -6.17 -2.91
CA VAL A 104 -2.48 -5.49 -2.47
C VAL A 104 -2.19 -4.31 -3.37
N SER A 105 -2.12 -3.13 -2.78
CA SER A 105 -1.71 -1.90 -3.45
C SER A 105 -0.29 -1.49 -3.04
N GLY A 106 0.44 -0.86 -3.96
CA GLY A 106 1.75 -0.27 -3.69
C GLY A 106 1.76 1.23 -4.02
N ALA A 107 2.64 2.01 -3.37
CA ALA A 107 2.84 3.40 -3.74
C ALA A 107 3.74 3.52 -4.97
N CYS A 108 3.46 4.54 -5.81
CA CYS A 108 4.30 4.94 -6.94
C CYS A 108 4.49 6.46 -6.95
N TYR A 109 5.53 6.92 -7.63
CA TYR A 109 5.99 8.31 -7.57
C TYR A 109 6.19 8.86 -9.00
N PRO A 110 5.21 9.61 -9.55
CA PRO A 110 5.33 10.18 -10.88
C PRO A 110 6.57 11.10 -11.06
N GLU A 111 6.91 11.85 -10.02
CA GLU A 111 8.08 12.74 -9.99
C GLU A 111 9.37 12.04 -9.51
N GLY A 112 9.30 10.72 -9.18
CA GLY A 112 10.38 9.92 -8.61
C GLY A 112 10.41 9.95 -7.09
N HIS A 113 10.86 8.84 -6.50
CA HIS A 113 11.01 8.76 -5.04
C HIS A 113 12.27 9.53 -4.60
N PRO A 114 12.19 10.39 -3.55
CA PRO A 114 13.33 11.22 -3.12
C PRO A 114 14.61 10.43 -2.76
N GLU A 115 14.48 9.20 -2.31
CA GLU A 115 15.61 8.34 -1.97
C GLU A 115 16.05 7.44 -3.14
N SER A 116 15.38 7.49 -4.28
CA SER A 116 15.81 6.75 -5.48
C SER A 116 16.99 7.48 -6.13
N PRO A 117 18.04 6.79 -6.59
CA PRO A 117 19.16 7.43 -7.26
C PRO A 117 18.74 8.18 -8.53
N ASP A 118 17.77 7.64 -9.26
CA ASP A 118 17.22 8.19 -10.48
C ASP A 118 15.87 7.51 -10.81
N MET A 119 15.20 8.00 -11.84
CA MET A 119 13.90 7.47 -12.29
C MET A 119 14.01 6.03 -12.82
N ILE A 120 15.14 5.61 -13.37
CA ILE A 120 15.31 4.25 -13.89
C ILE A 120 15.29 3.25 -12.73
N HIS A 121 15.98 3.56 -11.64
CA HIS A 121 15.97 2.75 -10.44
C HIS A 121 14.59 2.74 -9.80
N ASP A 122 13.91 3.89 -9.77
CA ASP A 122 12.57 3.99 -9.20
C ASP A 122 11.56 3.09 -9.94
N ILE A 123 11.57 3.12 -11.27
CA ILE A 123 10.75 2.23 -12.10
C ILE A 123 11.12 0.74 -11.89
N ARG A 124 12.39 0.41 -11.70
CA ARG A 124 12.81 -0.97 -11.37
C ARG A 124 12.27 -1.41 -10.02
N TYR A 125 12.34 -0.56 -9.00
CA TYR A 125 11.78 -0.87 -7.67
C TYR A 125 10.25 -1.00 -7.73
N LEU A 126 9.60 -0.18 -8.55
CA LEU A 126 8.17 -0.31 -8.79
C LEU A 126 7.83 -1.64 -9.47
N LYS A 127 8.62 -2.05 -10.48
CA LYS A 127 8.46 -3.36 -11.14
C LYS A 127 8.60 -4.50 -10.15
N GLN A 128 9.58 -4.46 -9.24
CA GLN A 128 9.75 -5.46 -8.18
C GLN A 128 8.52 -5.57 -7.28
N LYS A 129 7.89 -4.44 -6.90
CA LYS A 129 6.64 -4.45 -6.13
C LYS A 129 5.49 -5.13 -6.87
N VAL A 130 5.35 -4.83 -8.17
CA VAL A 130 4.31 -5.45 -9.02
C VAL A 130 4.57 -6.94 -9.18
N ASP A 131 5.81 -7.35 -9.47
CA ASP A 131 6.19 -8.75 -9.60
C ASP A 131 6.05 -9.53 -8.28
N ALA A 132 6.15 -8.84 -7.14
CA ALA A 132 5.91 -9.43 -5.82
C ALA A 132 4.42 -9.63 -5.51
N GLY A 133 3.50 -9.08 -6.32
CA GLY A 133 2.07 -9.27 -6.19
C GLY A 133 1.24 -8.01 -5.94
N ALA A 134 1.80 -6.79 -6.10
CA ALA A 134 1.01 -5.56 -6.06
C ALA A 134 0.12 -5.48 -7.31
N GLN A 135 -1.18 -5.41 -7.09
CA GLN A 135 -2.21 -5.41 -8.14
C GLN A 135 -2.61 -4.00 -8.56
N HIS A 136 -2.49 -3.04 -7.64
CA HIS A 136 -2.85 -1.64 -7.84
C HIS A 136 -1.71 -0.73 -7.41
N LEU A 137 -1.64 0.44 -8.02
CA LEU A 137 -0.67 1.48 -7.68
C LEU A 137 -1.39 2.76 -7.30
N VAL A 138 -1.03 3.30 -6.12
CA VAL A 138 -1.50 4.60 -5.65
C VAL A 138 -0.36 5.60 -5.81
N SER A 139 -0.59 6.63 -6.61
CA SER A 139 0.44 7.65 -6.84
C SER A 139 0.59 8.57 -5.63
N GLN A 140 1.82 9.00 -5.38
CA GLN A 140 2.05 10.17 -4.56
C GLN A 140 1.44 11.39 -5.27
N LEU A 141 1.09 12.42 -4.48
CA LEU A 141 0.62 13.68 -5.02
C LEU A 141 1.66 14.24 -6.01
N PHE A 142 1.18 14.68 -7.16
CA PHE A 142 1.97 15.33 -8.19
C PHE A 142 1.21 16.57 -8.72
N PHE A 143 1.92 17.53 -9.25
CA PHE A 143 1.34 18.80 -9.71
C PHE A 143 1.46 18.99 -11.23
N ASP A 144 2.38 18.28 -11.87
CA ASP A 144 2.58 18.32 -13.32
C ASP A 144 2.04 17.04 -13.97
N ASN A 145 1.02 17.19 -14.81
CA ASN A 145 0.44 16.08 -15.54
C ASN A 145 1.42 15.46 -16.56
N ASP A 146 2.36 16.23 -17.08
CA ASP A 146 3.37 15.72 -17.99
C ASP A 146 4.31 14.72 -17.30
N ASP A 147 4.64 14.93 -16.03
CA ASP A 147 5.40 13.95 -15.25
C ASP A 147 4.63 12.66 -15.04
N PHE A 148 3.32 12.77 -14.80
CA PHE A 148 2.46 11.59 -14.72
C PHE A 148 2.37 10.84 -16.04
N TYR A 149 2.18 11.51 -17.16
CA TYR A 149 2.12 10.85 -18.47
C TYR A 149 3.45 10.17 -18.83
N ARG A 150 4.57 10.83 -18.59
CA ARG A 150 5.92 10.25 -18.77
C ARG A 150 6.13 9.04 -17.84
N PHE A 151 5.66 9.12 -16.60
CA PHE A 151 5.71 8.01 -15.66
C PHE A 151 4.91 6.80 -16.17
N VAL A 152 3.68 6.99 -16.62
CA VAL A 152 2.84 5.91 -17.18
C VAL A 152 3.50 5.27 -18.41
N GLU A 153 4.11 6.08 -19.29
CA GLU A 153 4.85 5.58 -20.44
C GLU A 153 6.04 4.70 -20.04
N ARG A 154 6.83 5.15 -19.06
CA ARG A 154 7.97 4.38 -18.52
C ARG A 154 7.51 3.08 -17.88
N CYS A 155 6.41 3.10 -17.14
CA CYS A 155 5.80 1.89 -16.57
C CYS A 155 5.43 0.88 -17.66
N ARG A 156 4.79 1.32 -18.74
CA ARG A 156 4.43 0.45 -19.87
C ARG A 156 5.67 -0.15 -20.55
N ILE A 157 6.71 0.66 -20.80
CA ILE A 157 7.98 0.18 -21.37
C ILE A 157 8.63 -0.87 -20.46
N ALA A 158 8.55 -0.70 -19.13
CA ALA A 158 9.08 -1.63 -18.17
C ALA A 158 8.20 -2.88 -17.96
N GLY A 159 7.07 -3.01 -18.67
CA GLY A 159 6.14 -4.12 -18.52
C GLY A 159 5.36 -4.08 -17.21
N ILE A 160 5.13 -2.90 -16.64
CA ILE A 160 4.28 -2.71 -15.46
C ILE A 160 2.84 -2.50 -15.95
N ASN A 161 1.99 -3.49 -15.77
CA ASN A 161 0.60 -3.48 -16.22
C ASN A 161 -0.38 -3.44 -15.04
N ALA A 162 0.03 -3.00 -13.87
CA ALA A 162 -0.78 -3.00 -12.64
C ALA A 162 -2.04 -2.12 -12.72
N ALA A 163 -2.18 -1.30 -13.74
CA ALA A 163 -3.31 -0.38 -13.89
C ALA A 163 -4.21 -0.65 -15.10
N GLY A 164 -4.15 -1.82 -15.74
CA GLY A 164 -4.90 -1.95 -16.98
C GLY A 164 -5.04 -3.33 -17.59
N GLY A 165 -4.60 -4.37 -16.95
CA GLY A 165 -4.82 -5.73 -17.43
C GLY A 165 -5.90 -6.41 -16.61
N ASP A 166 -6.83 -7.06 -17.26
CA ASP A 166 -7.89 -7.99 -16.92
C ASP A 166 -7.96 -8.67 -15.52
N ALA A 167 -7.22 -8.18 -14.54
CA ALA A 167 -7.44 -8.52 -13.13
C ALA A 167 -8.58 -7.63 -12.64
N GLU A 168 -9.77 -8.20 -12.49
CA GLU A 168 -10.87 -7.56 -11.76
C GLU A 168 -10.34 -6.97 -10.47
N ALA A 169 -10.23 -5.64 -10.46
CA ALA A 169 -9.88 -4.92 -9.26
C ALA A 169 -10.94 -5.26 -8.21
N LYS A 170 -10.51 -5.74 -7.04
CA LYS A 170 -11.43 -5.92 -5.90
C LYS A 170 -11.87 -4.57 -5.31
N ILE A 171 -11.40 -3.48 -5.88
CA ILE A 171 -11.91 -2.13 -5.66
C ILE A 171 -12.90 -1.86 -6.78
N PRO A 172 -14.19 -1.70 -6.47
CA PRO A 172 -15.23 -1.47 -7.45
C PRO A 172 -15.06 -0.15 -8.20
#